data_fbf1306e63272a367b0715dc4a1827e7
#
_entry.id   fbf1306e63272a367b0715dc4a1827e7
#
_cell.length_a   1.000
_cell.length_b   1.000
_cell.length_c   1.000
_cell.angle_alpha   90.00
_cell.angle_beta   90.00
_cell.angle_gamma   90.00
#
_symmetry.space_group_name_H-M   'P 1'
#
loop_
_entity.id
_entity.type
_entity.pdbx_description
1 polymer ?
#
loop_
_entity_poly.entity_id
_entity_poly.type
_entity_poly.pdbx_seq_one_letter_code
_entity_poly.pdbx_strand_id
1 'polypeptide(L)'
;MCSSDLNIDVGFLGGAQIDQFGNINATVIGDYAHPKVRLPGSGGSMEIAAWANRCYIITPHQLRRFPARVDFHTSAGFLEGGDARAKTGVRGSGPQAVVTNLGILKPNQNGEMVLAALHPGCSFEQAQANTGWALKQAENMVYTSAPTEEELRILREELDPQRIYI
;
A
#
# COMPACT_ATOMS: atom_id res chain seq x y z
N MET A 1 -5.59 16.90 21.28
CA MET A 1 -6.95 17.09 20.70
C MET A 1 -7.05 16.12 19.51
N CYS A 2 -7.54 14.91 19.74
CA CYS A 2 -7.87 14.01 18.62
C CYS A 2 -9.18 14.53 18.05
N SER A 3 -9.13 15.17 16.88
CA SER A 3 -10.36 15.59 16.23
C SER A 3 -11.00 14.36 15.60
N SER A 4 -12.12 13.94 16.13
CA SER A 4 -13.01 12.93 15.54
C SER A 4 -13.58 13.32 14.16
N ASP A 5 -13.16 14.47 13.66
CA ASP A 5 -13.64 15.12 12.43
C ASP A 5 -12.55 15.21 11.35
N LEU A 6 -11.69 14.18 11.25
CA LEU A 6 -10.73 14.07 10.16
C LEU A 6 -11.47 13.84 8.82
N ASN A 7 -11.87 14.94 8.19
CA ASN A 7 -12.38 14.94 6.82
C ASN A 7 -11.20 14.93 5.84
N ILE A 8 -10.56 13.78 5.68
CA ILE A 8 -9.49 13.59 4.69
C ILE A 8 -10.10 12.89 3.48
N ASP A 9 -10.08 13.56 2.33
CA ASP A 9 -10.57 12.97 1.09
C ASP A 9 -9.61 11.92 0.55
N VAL A 10 -8.32 12.19 0.60
CA VAL A 10 -7.27 11.31 0.08
C VAL A 10 -6.09 11.27 1.03
N GLY A 11 -5.68 10.06 1.44
CA GLY A 11 -4.47 9.82 2.20
C GLY A 11 -3.47 8.97 1.42
N PHE A 12 -2.18 9.32 1.51
CA PHE A 12 -1.08 8.51 0.98
C PHE A 12 -0.28 7.95 2.15
N LEU A 13 -0.08 6.66 2.15
CA LEU A 13 0.64 5.94 3.19
C LEU A 13 1.78 5.11 2.61
N GLY A 14 2.78 4.84 3.44
CA GLY A 14 3.82 3.86 3.20
C GLY A 14 4.00 2.97 4.41
N GLY A 15 4.82 1.93 4.27
CA GLY A 15 5.11 1.02 5.38
C GLY A 15 6.30 0.12 5.10
N ALA A 16 6.78 -0.52 6.14
CA ALA A 16 7.87 -1.50 6.02
C ALA A 16 7.35 -2.85 5.50
N GLN A 17 6.10 -3.20 5.83
CA GLN A 17 5.41 -4.38 5.31
C GLN A 17 3.97 -4.04 4.95
N ILE A 18 3.48 -4.65 3.88
CA ILE A 18 2.09 -4.62 3.41
C ILE A 18 1.69 -6.07 3.13
N ASP A 19 0.60 -6.54 3.71
CA ASP A 19 0.12 -7.90 3.46
C ASP A 19 -0.95 -7.98 2.36
N GLN A 20 -1.43 -9.21 2.13
CA GLN A 20 -2.43 -9.50 1.10
C GLN A 20 -3.75 -8.75 1.26
N PHE A 21 -4.03 -8.18 2.43
CA PHE A 21 -5.24 -7.39 2.71
C PHE A 21 -4.95 -5.89 2.83
N GLY A 22 -3.73 -5.46 2.43
CA GLY A 22 -3.34 -4.07 2.49
C GLY A 22 -3.17 -3.53 3.92
N ASN A 23 -3.01 -4.40 4.92
CA ASN A 23 -2.62 -3.99 6.25
C ASN A 23 -1.17 -3.51 6.23
N ILE A 24 -0.89 -2.46 7.00
CA ILE A 24 0.41 -1.80 7.00
C ILE A 24 1.12 -2.04 8.34
N ASN A 25 2.38 -2.42 8.26
CA ASN A 25 3.29 -2.44 9.40
C ASN A 25 4.36 -1.35 9.24
N ALA A 26 4.42 -0.48 10.24
CA ALA A 26 5.45 0.53 10.44
C ALA A 26 5.96 0.55 11.89
N THR A 27 5.72 -0.52 12.66
CA THR A 27 6.02 -0.58 14.09
C THR A 27 7.18 -1.50 14.42
N VAL A 28 7.19 -2.74 13.91
CA VAL A 28 8.18 -3.73 14.29
C VAL A 28 8.34 -4.81 13.23
N ILE A 29 9.55 -5.28 13.02
CA ILE A 29 9.83 -6.48 12.24
C ILE A 29 10.20 -7.59 13.21
N GLY A 30 9.51 -8.74 13.09
CA GLY A 30 9.61 -9.87 13.99
C GLY A 30 8.67 -9.74 15.20
N ASP A 31 8.95 -10.48 16.25
CA ASP A 31 8.15 -10.49 17.48
C ASP A 31 8.14 -9.12 18.16
N TYR A 32 6.97 -8.72 18.71
CA TYR A 32 6.82 -7.39 19.32
C TYR A 32 7.67 -7.23 20.59
N ALA A 33 7.79 -8.28 21.40
CA ALA A 33 8.56 -8.25 22.65
C ALA A 33 10.07 -8.38 22.37
N HIS A 34 10.46 -9.10 21.30
CA HIS A 34 11.86 -9.35 20.91
C HIS A 34 12.07 -8.98 19.44
N PRO A 35 12.02 -7.69 19.11
CA PRO A 35 12.01 -7.26 17.72
C PRO A 35 13.38 -7.43 17.06
N LYS A 36 13.39 -7.87 15.79
CA LYS A 36 14.57 -7.78 14.93
C LYS A 36 14.87 -6.32 14.55
N VAL A 37 13.81 -5.54 14.29
CA VAL A 37 13.91 -4.12 14.01
C VAL A 37 12.72 -3.41 14.64
N ARG A 38 13.00 -2.32 15.39
CA ARG A 38 11.99 -1.38 15.88
C ARG A 38 11.88 -0.24 14.87
N LEU A 39 10.66 0.09 14.46
CA LEU A 39 10.32 1.14 13.52
C LEU A 39 9.64 2.32 14.24
N PRO A 40 9.42 3.46 13.56
CA PRO A 40 8.86 4.67 14.20
C PRO A 40 7.45 4.52 14.79
N GLY A 41 6.64 3.55 14.32
CA GLY A 41 5.24 3.39 14.72
C GLY A 41 4.27 4.08 13.77
N SER A 42 3.04 4.30 14.24
CA SER A 42 1.95 4.80 13.40
C SER A 42 2.07 6.29 13.03
N GLY A 43 2.56 7.14 13.95
CA GLY A 43 2.28 8.56 13.78
C GLY A 43 0.78 8.78 13.54
N GLY A 44 0.43 9.56 12.49
CA GLY A 44 -0.95 9.77 12.05
C GLY A 44 -1.47 8.72 11.05
N SER A 45 -0.66 7.73 10.67
CA SER A 45 -1.05 6.79 9.59
C SER A 45 -2.23 5.89 9.97
N MET A 46 -2.38 5.59 11.26
CA MET A 46 -3.51 4.80 11.76
C MET A 46 -4.84 5.54 11.55
N GLU A 47 -4.87 6.81 11.90
CA GLU A 47 -6.07 7.64 11.71
C GLU A 47 -6.37 7.85 10.22
N ILE A 48 -5.37 8.11 9.41
CA ILE A 48 -5.53 8.26 7.96
C ILE A 48 -6.11 6.97 7.36
N ALA A 49 -5.56 5.80 7.71
CA ALA A 49 -6.06 4.52 7.24
C ALA A 49 -7.50 4.22 7.69
N ALA A 50 -7.89 4.70 8.90
CA ALA A 50 -9.20 4.46 9.48
C ALA A 50 -10.29 5.42 8.95
N TRP A 51 -9.93 6.66 8.64
CA TRP A 51 -10.91 7.73 8.43
C TRP A 51 -10.89 8.36 7.04
N ALA A 52 -9.78 8.26 6.28
CA ALA A 52 -9.72 8.84 4.94
C ALA A 52 -10.74 8.17 4.01
N ASN A 53 -11.42 8.98 3.20
CA ASN A 53 -12.37 8.49 2.20
C ASN A 53 -11.68 7.60 1.17
N ARG A 54 -10.47 7.94 0.77
CA ARG A 54 -9.61 7.15 -0.13
C ARG A 54 -8.20 7.08 0.45
N CYS A 55 -7.67 5.89 0.57
CA CYS A 55 -6.29 5.66 1.01
C CYS A 55 -5.51 4.94 -0.09
N TYR A 56 -4.31 5.43 -0.39
CA TYR A 56 -3.38 4.83 -1.33
C TYR A 56 -2.09 4.49 -0.60
N ILE A 57 -1.54 3.31 -0.89
CA ILE A 57 -0.26 2.88 -0.34
C ILE A 57 0.77 2.96 -1.45
N ILE A 58 1.92 3.60 -1.19
CA ILE A 58 3.03 3.70 -2.15
C ILE A 58 4.26 3.07 -1.52
N THR A 59 4.82 2.05 -2.17
CA THR A 59 5.99 1.34 -1.65
C THR A 59 6.72 0.57 -2.77
N PRO A 60 8.05 0.39 -2.69
CA PRO A 60 8.77 -0.51 -3.59
C PRO A 60 8.28 -1.95 -3.46
N HIS A 61 8.06 -2.64 -4.59
CA HIS A 61 7.64 -4.03 -4.63
C HIS A 61 8.83 -4.97 -4.37
N GLN A 62 8.98 -5.38 -3.15
CA GLN A 62 10.07 -6.25 -2.69
C GLN A 62 9.53 -7.31 -1.74
N LEU A 63 9.97 -8.56 -1.86
CA LEU A 63 9.48 -9.69 -1.06
C LEU A 63 9.46 -9.40 0.45
N ARG A 64 10.48 -8.73 0.97
CA ARG A 64 10.55 -8.35 2.40
C ARG A 64 9.45 -7.36 2.83
N ARG A 65 8.87 -6.61 1.86
CA ARG A 65 7.82 -5.63 2.10
C ARG A 65 6.43 -6.18 1.86
N PHE A 66 6.32 -7.32 1.19
CA PHE A 66 5.06 -7.96 0.84
C PHE A 66 4.97 -9.37 1.44
N PRO A 67 5.03 -9.53 2.79
CA PRO A 67 4.80 -10.81 3.42
C PRO A 67 3.33 -11.23 3.30
N ALA A 68 3.03 -12.53 3.42
CA ALA A 68 1.65 -13.02 3.43
C ALA A 68 0.82 -12.40 4.57
N ARG A 69 1.47 -12.12 5.72
CA ARG A 69 0.93 -11.38 6.86
C ARG A 69 1.98 -10.42 7.39
N VAL A 70 1.54 -9.25 7.81
CA VAL A 70 2.40 -8.29 8.53
C VAL A 70 2.76 -8.81 9.92
N ASP A 71 3.97 -8.51 10.40
CA ASP A 71 4.40 -8.88 11.76
C ASP A 71 3.64 -8.09 12.84
N PHE A 72 3.13 -6.92 12.48
CA PHE A 72 2.34 -6.06 13.36
C PHE A 72 1.37 -5.19 12.54
N HIS A 73 0.12 -5.07 12.99
CA HIS A 73 -0.88 -4.19 12.38
C HIS A 73 -0.74 -2.77 12.91
N THR A 74 0.01 -1.92 12.20
CA THR A 74 0.12 -0.50 12.55
C THR A 74 -1.08 0.29 12.04
N SER A 75 -1.46 0.05 10.78
CA SER A 75 -2.62 0.70 10.15
C SER A 75 -3.46 -0.34 9.42
N ALA A 76 -4.76 -0.31 9.67
CA ALA A 76 -5.67 -1.32 9.16
C ALA A 76 -5.96 -1.13 7.66
N GLY A 77 -5.71 -2.18 6.88
CA GLY A 77 -6.29 -2.39 5.57
C GLY A 77 -7.66 -3.05 5.67
N PHE A 78 -7.84 -4.19 5.01
CA PHE A 78 -9.07 -4.99 5.11
C PHE A 78 -9.00 -6.07 6.21
N LEU A 79 -7.99 -6.03 7.07
CA LEU A 79 -7.73 -6.96 8.17
C LEU A 79 -7.56 -8.39 7.66
N GLU A 80 -8.55 -9.25 7.85
CA GLU A 80 -8.56 -10.64 7.39
C GLU A 80 -9.46 -10.84 6.14
N GLY A 81 -9.89 -9.72 5.54
CA GLY A 81 -10.78 -9.72 4.37
C GLY A 81 -12.25 -9.85 4.72
N GLY A 82 -13.09 -10.00 3.69
CA GLY A 82 -14.55 -10.06 3.82
C GLY A 82 -15.11 -8.83 4.53
N ASP A 83 -15.88 -9.05 5.56
CA ASP A 83 -16.54 -8.01 6.37
C ASP A 83 -15.72 -7.58 7.62
N ALA A 84 -14.50 -8.08 7.78
CA ALA A 84 -13.68 -7.83 8.98
C ALA A 84 -13.50 -6.34 9.25
N ARG A 85 -13.17 -5.54 8.22
CA ARG A 85 -13.03 -4.09 8.36
C ARG A 85 -14.36 -3.42 8.75
N ALA A 86 -15.47 -3.80 8.13
CA ALA A 86 -16.78 -3.21 8.42
C ALA A 86 -17.21 -3.44 9.89
N LYS A 87 -16.87 -4.59 10.46
CA LYS A 87 -17.14 -4.94 11.86
C LYS A 87 -16.37 -4.08 12.87
N THR A 88 -15.29 -3.41 12.47
CA THR A 88 -14.55 -2.51 13.36
C THR A 88 -15.23 -1.16 13.58
N GLY A 89 -16.20 -0.79 12.73
CA GLY A 89 -16.86 0.51 12.78
C GLY A 89 -16.03 1.68 12.25
N VAL A 90 -14.85 1.45 11.65
CA VAL A 90 -14.08 2.50 11.00
C VAL A 90 -14.80 3.01 9.75
N ARG A 91 -14.78 4.33 9.52
CA ARG A 91 -15.55 4.99 8.45
C ARG A 91 -14.86 4.94 7.09
N GLY A 92 -13.53 4.99 7.06
CA GLY A 92 -12.78 5.00 5.80
C GLY A 92 -12.95 3.71 5.01
N SER A 93 -12.92 3.82 3.68
CA SER A 93 -13.16 2.69 2.76
C SER A 93 -11.99 1.68 2.68
N GLY A 94 -10.88 1.92 3.39
CA GLY A 94 -9.67 1.12 3.29
C GLY A 94 -8.80 1.50 2.08
N PRO A 95 -7.70 0.77 1.86
CA PRO A 95 -6.78 1.06 0.76
C PRO A 95 -7.45 0.79 -0.60
N GLN A 96 -7.47 1.82 -1.44
CA GLN A 96 -8.02 1.76 -2.80
C GLN A 96 -7.02 1.14 -3.79
N ALA A 97 -5.74 1.33 -3.53
CA ALA A 97 -4.67 0.71 -4.29
C ALA A 97 -3.36 0.69 -3.51
N VAL A 98 -2.50 -0.28 -3.87
CA VAL A 98 -1.08 -0.30 -3.54
C VAL A 98 -0.32 -0.05 -4.83
N VAL A 99 0.34 1.10 -4.92
CA VAL A 99 1.14 1.51 -6.08
C VAL A 99 2.59 1.15 -5.82
N THR A 100 3.19 0.44 -6.76
CA THR A 100 4.57 -0.05 -6.65
C THR A 100 5.36 0.26 -7.92
N ASN A 101 6.65 -0.02 -7.91
CA ASN A 101 7.49 0.08 -9.11
C ASN A 101 7.28 -1.05 -10.13
N LEU A 102 6.51 -2.09 -9.82
CA LEU A 102 6.19 -3.17 -10.76
C LEU A 102 4.78 -3.05 -11.33
N GLY A 103 3.86 -2.47 -10.57
CA GLY A 103 2.46 -2.38 -10.95
C GLY A 103 1.58 -1.86 -9.83
N ILE A 104 0.29 -2.02 -10.02
CA ILE A 104 -0.76 -1.53 -9.11
C ILE A 104 -1.59 -2.72 -8.65
N LEU A 105 -1.68 -2.90 -7.33
CA LEU A 105 -2.61 -3.85 -6.73
C LEU A 105 -3.87 -3.09 -6.28
N LYS A 106 -5.03 -3.74 -6.42
CA LYS A 106 -6.32 -3.22 -5.94
C LYS A 106 -7.05 -4.31 -5.14
N PRO A 107 -7.90 -3.93 -4.19
CA PRO A 107 -8.69 -4.90 -3.46
C PRO A 107 -9.75 -5.53 -4.38
N ASN A 108 -9.94 -6.84 -4.27
CA ASN A 108 -11.09 -7.54 -4.82
C ASN A 108 -12.30 -7.41 -3.85
N GLN A 109 -13.40 -8.09 -4.16
CA GLN A 109 -14.62 -8.07 -3.34
C GLN A 109 -14.41 -8.57 -1.90
N ASN A 110 -13.39 -9.38 -1.66
CA ASN A 110 -13.03 -9.87 -0.33
C ASN A 110 -11.96 -9.02 0.36
N GLY A 111 -11.54 -7.88 -0.22
CA GLY A 111 -10.48 -7.04 0.30
C GLY A 111 -9.06 -7.58 0.06
N GLU A 112 -8.91 -8.69 -0.68
CA GLU A 112 -7.60 -9.23 -1.04
C GLU A 112 -6.99 -8.40 -2.17
N MET A 113 -5.73 -8.00 -2.02
CA MET A 113 -4.96 -7.25 -3.01
C MET A 113 -4.61 -8.15 -4.19
N VAL A 114 -5.19 -7.85 -5.35
CA VAL A 114 -4.91 -8.52 -6.62
C VAL A 114 -4.20 -7.57 -7.57
N LEU A 115 -3.37 -8.11 -8.46
CA LEU A 115 -2.65 -7.30 -9.45
C LEU A 115 -3.63 -6.78 -10.50
N ALA A 116 -3.88 -5.47 -10.49
CA ALA A 116 -4.82 -4.81 -11.39
C ALA A 116 -4.13 -4.16 -12.59
N ALA A 117 -2.86 -3.77 -12.45
CA ALA A 117 -2.07 -3.25 -13.56
C ALA A 117 -0.59 -3.58 -13.41
N LEU A 118 0.09 -3.77 -14.54
CA LEU A 118 1.55 -3.84 -14.62
C LEU A 118 2.11 -2.59 -15.28
N HIS A 119 3.30 -2.18 -14.86
CA HIS A 119 4.02 -1.12 -15.55
C HIS A 119 4.73 -1.66 -16.81
N PRO A 120 5.01 -0.80 -17.82
CA PRO A 120 5.75 -1.21 -19.01
C PRO A 120 7.09 -1.87 -18.64
N GLY A 121 7.37 -3.01 -19.25
CA GLY A 121 8.60 -3.79 -19.01
C GLY A 121 8.58 -4.69 -17.76
N CYS A 122 7.48 -4.68 -16.99
CA CYS A 122 7.29 -5.57 -15.84
C CYS A 122 6.45 -6.79 -16.21
N SER A 123 6.64 -7.91 -15.49
CA SER A 123 5.87 -9.14 -15.69
C SER A 123 5.19 -9.61 -14.42
N PHE A 124 4.18 -10.47 -14.60
CA PHE A 124 3.48 -11.11 -13.48
C PHE A 124 4.43 -11.95 -12.63
N GLU A 125 5.34 -12.68 -13.27
CA GLU A 125 6.32 -13.55 -12.60
C GLU A 125 7.24 -12.72 -11.69
N GLN A 126 7.65 -11.53 -12.13
CA GLN A 126 8.42 -10.59 -11.32
C GLN A 126 7.62 -10.10 -10.11
N ALA A 127 6.34 -9.74 -10.31
CA ALA A 127 5.46 -9.33 -9.22
C ALA A 127 5.24 -10.48 -8.23
N GLN A 128 4.94 -11.69 -8.71
CA GLN A 128 4.76 -12.87 -7.87
C GLN A 128 6.03 -13.23 -7.09
N ALA A 129 7.20 -13.18 -7.71
CA ALA A 129 8.48 -13.49 -7.05
C ALA A 129 8.80 -12.51 -5.90
N ASN A 130 8.23 -11.31 -5.94
CA ASN A 130 8.38 -10.28 -4.91
C ASN A 130 7.18 -10.19 -3.95
N THR A 131 6.26 -11.15 -4.01
CA THR A 131 5.04 -11.20 -3.17
C THR A 131 5.02 -12.50 -2.36
N GLY A 132 4.82 -12.40 -1.06
CA GLY A 132 4.86 -13.52 -0.11
C GLY A 132 3.57 -14.35 -0.05
N TRP A 133 2.59 -14.09 -0.92
CA TRP A 133 1.36 -14.88 -1.06
C TRP A 133 1.12 -15.24 -2.53
N ALA A 134 0.18 -16.14 -2.81
CA ALA A 134 -0.23 -16.47 -4.16
C ALA A 134 -0.97 -15.26 -4.78
N LEU A 135 -0.22 -14.43 -5.53
CA LEU A 135 -0.75 -13.23 -6.13
C LEU A 135 -1.75 -13.58 -7.23
N LYS A 136 -2.94 -13.02 -7.16
CA LYS A 136 -3.97 -13.17 -8.20
C LYS A 136 -3.94 -11.97 -9.14
N GLN A 137 -4.37 -12.18 -10.37
CA GLN A 137 -4.63 -11.11 -11.33
C GLN A 137 -6.09 -10.69 -11.26
N ALA A 138 -6.36 -9.41 -11.43
CA ALA A 138 -7.72 -8.93 -11.66
C ALA A 138 -8.23 -9.42 -13.02
N GLU A 139 -9.55 -9.65 -13.14
CA GLU A 139 -10.17 -10.08 -14.40
C GLU A 139 -9.85 -9.15 -15.58
N ASN A 140 -9.79 -7.85 -15.30
CA ASN A 140 -9.49 -6.80 -16.28
C ASN A 140 -8.11 -6.19 -15.99
N MET A 141 -7.08 -7.00 -15.83
CA MET A 141 -5.71 -6.50 -15.67
C MET A 141 -5.26 -5.74 -16.92
N VAL A 142 -4.64 -4.60 -16.72
CA VAL A 142 -4.15 -3.73 -17.79
C VAL A 142 -2.66 -3.41 -17.64
N TYR A 143 -2.06 -2.82 -18.67
CA TYR A 143 -0.75 -2.17 -18.57
C TYR A 143 -0.95 -0.67 -18.40
N THR A 144 -0.17 -0.06 -17.50
CA THR A 144 -0.17 1.41 -17.36
C THR A 144 0.50 2.04 -18.57
N SER A 145 0.08 3.24 -18.94
CA SER A 145 0.82 4.04 -19.91
C SER A 145 2.18 4.42 -19.35
N ALA A 146 3.19 4.52 -20.21
CA ALA A 146 4.43 5.17 -19.84
C ALA A 146 4.17 6.67 -19.59
N PRO A 147 4.95 7.32 -18.69
CA PRO A 147 4.86 8.76 -18.54
C PRO A 147 5.22 9.47 -19.85
N THR A 148 4.57 10.58 -20.09
CA THR A 148 4.87 11.44 -21.26
C THR A 148 6.19 12.17 -21.07
N GLU A 149 6.80 12.62 -22.16
CA GLU A 149 8.02 13.44 -22.11
C GLU A 149 7.83 14.71 -21.27
N GLU A 150 6.64 15.33 -21.36
CA GLU A 150 6.32 16.54 -20.58
C GLU A 150 6.20 16.25 -19.09
N GLU A 151 5.58 15.12 -18.67
CA GLU A 151 5.52 14.71 -17.28
C GLU A 151 6.93 14.43 -16.74
N LEU A 152 7.78 13.78 -17.54
CA LEU A 152 9.18 13.53 -17.16
C LEU A 152 9.98 14.83 -17.06
N ARG A 153 9.75 15.79 -17.97
CA ARG A 153 10.39 17.10 -17.94
C ARG A 153 10.01 17.86 -16.68
N ILE A 154 8.72 18.00 -16.38
CA ILE A 154 8.21 18.67 -15.18
C ILE A 154 8.81 18.03 -13.92
N LEU A 155 8.77 16.70 -13.85
CA LEU A 155 9.26 15.95 -12.71
C LEU A 155 10.77 16.20 -12.47
N ARG A 156 11.59 16.14 -13.53
CA ARG A 156 13.06 16.19 -13.42
C ARG A 156 13.63 17.60 -13.41
N GLU A 157 12.97 18.57 -14.03
CA GLU A 157 13.51 19.91 -14.19
C GLU A 157 12.85 20.94 -13.26
N GLU A 158 11.57 20.74 -12.90
CA GLU A 158 10.83 21.69 -12.09
C GLU A 158 10.63 21.20 -10.64
N LEU A 159 10.21 19.93 -10.44
CA LEU A 159 9.88 19.40 -9.14
C LEU A 159 11.07 18.82 -8.39
N ASP A 160 11.95 18.09 -9.07
CA ASP A 160 13.15 17.50 -8.46
C ASP A 160 14.42 17.71 -9.29
N PRO A 161 14.80 19.00 -9.55
CA PRO A 161 15.98 19.32 -10.36
C PRO A 161 17.29 18.81 -9.74
N GLN A 162 17.32 18.57 -8.44
CA GLN A 162 18.47 18.04 -7.72
C GLN A 162 18.50 16.50 -7.66
N ARG A 163 17.46 15.82 -8.19
CA ARG A 163 17.30 14.37 -8.17
C ARG A 163 17.45 13.77 -6.77
N ILE A 164 16.74 14.36 -5.81
CA ILE A 164 16.76 13.90 -4.41
C ILE A 164 15.79 12.72 -4.22
N TYR A 165 14.68 12.72 -4.96
CA TYR A 165 13.58 11.76 -4.81
C TYR A 165 13.47 10.78 -5.98
N ILE A 166 14.01 11.09 -7.14
CA ILE A 166 13.94 10.29 -8.38
C ILE A 166 15.27 10.18 -9.10
#